data_445aa85530fd1f9cc6d5bd4ba141fb7c
#
_entry.id   445aa85530fd1f9cc6d5bd4ba141fb7c
#
_cell.length_a   1.000
_cell.length_b   1.000
_cell.length_c   1.000
_cell.angle_alpha   90.00
_cell.angle_beta   90.00
_cell.angle_gamma   90.00
#
_symmetry.space_group_name_H-M   'P 1'
#
loop_
_entity.id
_entity.type
_entity.pdbx_description
1 polymer ?
#
loop_
_entity_poly.entity_id
_entity_poly.type
_entity_poly.pdbx_seq_one_letter_code
_entity_poly.pdbx_strand_id
1 'polypeptide(L)'
;MGEKVGLFALTVLLSWLSWKYIETPFRSSKGKSYQIKAAPFVSTAIATCLVVCLGLYFYLSKGLPTRFDSELLTELAIENKDKNKTNPCFLGQGDYYHSWVGENCLSKIDNAQKNLLLWGDSHALHLVDGLMHIQERLNMNILVYASAGCSPMFDISIPDNPQCQENNFQVKRIIDEYGIDTVLMAGNWAWAYKVKDDDIDLSPVKATVKTLENLGAEVHVVNQLPLYSISNPQFLAMRLAKANYSEPSFMFAPYYGTAAAQQLKRLLKDESLIDAYSLMCPSNNLCSIYKNHSLMVVDNGHLSTAGSIQVAEQFLDHLSNSAQRRLE
;
A
#
# COMPACT_ATOMS: atom_id res chain seq x y z
N MET A 1 3.84 -20.08 -20.86
CA MET A 1 2.90 -21.16 -21.30
C MET A 1 3.36 -22.55 -20.87
N GLY A 2 4.66 -22.90 -20.97
CA GLY A 2 5.19 -24.23 -20.64
C GLY A 2 4.98 -24.68 -19.20
N GLU A 3 5.09 -23.79 -18.20
CA GLU A 3 4.89 -24.14 -16.79
C GLU A 3 3.46 -24.60 -16.47
N LYS A 4 2.45 -23.94 -17.05
CA LYS A 4 1.05 -24.32 -16.84
C LYS A 4 0.75 -25.68 -17.45
N VAL A 5 1.34 -25.97 -18.61
CA VAL A 5 1.22 -27.29 -19.27
C VAL A 5 1.93 -28.37 -18.43
N GLY A 6 3.12 -28.06 -17.88
CA GLY A 6 3.85 -28.97 -17.00
C GLY A 6 3.08 -29.31 -15.71
N LEU A 7 2.48 -28.29 -15.06
CA LEU A 7 1.64 -28.50 -13.88
C LEU A 7 0.39 -29.33 -14.20
N PHE A 8 -0.27 -29.07 -15.32
CA PHE A 8 -1.41 -29.86 -15.76
C PHE A 8 -1.03 -31.33 -16.01
N ALA A 9 0.07 -31.57 -16.72
CA ALA A 9 0.56 -32.91 -16.97
C ALA A 9 0.91 -33.65 -15.67
N LEU A 10 1.56 -32.97 -14.73
CA LEU A 10 1.87 -33.53 -13.40
C LEU A 10 0.59 -33.86 -12.63
N THR A 11 -0.41 -32.99 -12.64
CA THR A 11 -1.70 -33.24 -11.98
C THR A 11 -2.39 -34.47 -12.55
N VAL A 12 -2.43 -34.64 -13.89
CA VAL A 12 -3.00 -35.80 -14.56
C VAL A 12 -2.24 -37.07 -14.19
N LEU A 13 -0.91 -37.02 -14.17
CA LEU A 13 -0.06 -38.14 -13.77
C LEU A 13 -0.33 -38.58 -12.33
N LEU A 14 -0.34 -37.62 -11.40
CA LEU A 14 -0.62 -37.92 -10.00
C LEU A 14 -2.02 -38.47 -9.77
N SER A 15 -3.03 -37.94 -10.47
CA SER A 15 -4.40 -38.44 -10.44
C SER A 15 -4.49 -39.87 -10.96
N TRP A 16 -3.77 -40.16 -12.05
CA TRP A 16 -3.72 -41.54 -12.61
C TRP A 16 -3.02 -42.52 -11.68
N LEU A 17 -1.89 -42.11 -11.05
CA LEU A 17 -1.19 -42.92 -10.06
C LEU A 17 -2.06 -43.19 -8.82
N SER A 18 -2.76 -42.15 -8.33
CA SER A 18 -3.71 -42.28 -7.22
C SER A 18 -4.82 -43.28 -7.57
N TRP A 19 -5.45 -43.12 -8.75
CA TRP A 19 -6.50 -44.02 -9.21
C TRP A 19 -5.99 -45.46 -9.33
N LYS A 20 -4.84 -45.67 -9.94
CA LYS A 20 -4.28 -47.00 -10.20
C LYS A 20 -3.81 -47.75 -8.96
N TYR A 21 -3.09 -47.06 -8.07
CA TYR A 21 -2.40 -47.68 -6.94
C TYR A 21 -3.11 -47.50 -5.61
N ILE A 22 -3.96 -46.49 -5.46
CA ILE A 22 -4.71 -46.23 -4.24
C ILE A 22 -6.18 -46.70 -4.40
N GLU A 23 -6.92 -46.16 -5.37
CA GLU A 23 -8.36 -46.43 -5.47
C GLU A 23 -8.68 -47.83 -6.01
N THR A 24 -8.02 -48.27 -7.08
CA THR A 24 -8.31 -49.52 -7.76
C THR A 24 -8.20 -50.76 -6.84
N PRO A 25 -7.19 -50.87 -5.95
CA PRO A 25 -7.11 -52.00 -5.00
C PRO A 25 -8.27 -52.05 -4.02
N PHE A 26 -8.89 -50.91 -3.68
CA PHE A 26 -10.06 -50.86 -2.81
C PHE A 26 -11.37 -51.19 -3.56
N ARG A 27 -11.46 -50.93 -4.86
CA ARG A 27 -12.65 -51.18 -5.69
C ARG A 27 -12.79 -52.62 -6.17
N SER A 28 -11.71 -53.38 -6.24
CA SER A 28 -11.71 -54.71 -6.89
C SER A 28 -12.16 -55.88 -6.00
N SER A 29 -12.73 -55.64 -4.82
CA SER A 29 -13.21 -56.72 -3.91
C SER A 29 -14.64 -57.16 -4.19
N LYS A 30 -14.92 -57.61 -5.43
CA LYS A 30 -16.15 -58.35 -5.69
C LYS A 30 -15.95 -59.84 -5.27
N GLY A 31 -16.52 -60.22 -4.15
CA GLY A 31 -16.88 -61.60 -3.83
C GLY A 31 -15.90 -62.49 -3.07
N LYS A 32 -14.90 -61.95 -2.35
CA LYS A 32 -14.10 -62.75 -1.38
C LYS A 32 -14.17 -62.18 0.01
N SER A 33 -14.25 -63.03 1.01
CA SER A 33 -14.20 -62.73 2.44
C SER A 33 -13.19 -61.56 2.70
N TYR A 34 -13.68 -60.51 3.26
CA TYR A 34 -12.93 -59.27 3.48
C TYR A 34 -11.87 -59.48 4.54
N GLN A 35 -10.74 -60.04 4.21
CA GLN A 35 -9.56 -59.90 5.04
C GLN A 35 -9.02 -58.49 4.85
N ILE A 36 -9.21 -57.64 5.86
CA ILE A 36 -8.64 -56.30 5.91
C ILE A 36 -7.11 -56.44 5.88
N LYS A 37 -6.54 -56.27 4.69
CA LYS A 37 -5.08 -56.19 4.55
C LYS A 37 -4.64 -54.86 5.12
N ALA A 38 -3.85 -54.87 6.20
CA ALA A 38 -3.37 -53.66 6.86
C ALA A 38 -2.47 -52.80 5.94
N ALA A 39 -1.81 -53.41 4.95
CA ALA A 39 -0.85 -52.74 4.07
C ALA A 39 -1.38 -51.47 3.36
N PRO A 40 -2.58 -51.46 2.73
CA PRO A 40 -3.07 -50.22 2.10
C PRO A 40 -3.42 -49.12 3.11
N PHE A 41 -3.88 -49.44 4.32
CA PHE A 41 -4.14 -48.44 5.35
C PHE A 41 -2.84 -47.85 5.87
N VAL A 42 -1.81 -48.66 6.05
CA VAL A 42 -0.48 -48.20 6.48
C VAL A 42 0.15 -47.31 5.41
N SER A 43 0.09 -47.69 4.12
CA SER A 43 0.62 -46.85 3.05
C SER A 43 -0.10 -45.50 2.91
N THR A 44 -1.43 -45.49 3.05
CA THR A 44 -2.21 -44.24 3.03
C THR A 44 -1.89 -43.37 4.26
N ALA A 45 -1.78 -43.96 5.44
CA ALA A 45 -1.41 -43.20 6.63
C ALA A 45 0.01 -42.59 6.53
N ILE A 46 0.97 -43.36 5.99
CA ILE A 46 2.32 -42.84 5.71
C ILE A 46 2.28 -41.69 4.69
N ALA A 47 1.58 -41.86 3.59
CA ALA A 47 1.46 -40.81 2.57
C ALA A 47 0.81 -39.53 3.12
N THR A 48 -0.28 -39.68 3.89
CA THR A 48 -0.93 -38.54 4.57
C THR A 48 0.00 -37.87 5.56
N CYS A 49 0.72 -38.63 6.36
CA CYS A 49 1.69 -38.11 7.33
C CYS A 49 2.81 -37.32 6.61
N LEU A 50 3.33 -37.84 5.51
CA LEU A 50 4.36 -37.15 4.70
C LEU A 50 3.84 -35.82 4.14
N VAL A 51 2.63 -35.80 3.59
CA VAL A 51 2.02 -34.56 3.07
C VAL A 51 1.80 -33.53 4.19
N VAL A 52 1.28 -33.98 5.33
CA VAL A 52 1.08 -33.13 6.50
C VAL A 52 2.41 -32.60 7.04
N CYS A 53 3.42 -33.46 7.18
CA CYS A 53 4.76 -33.05 7.64
C CYS A 53 5.41 -32.06 6.68
N LEU A 54 5.30 -32.29 5.37
CA LEU A 54 5.81 -31.39 4.35
C LEU A 54 5.08 -30.03 4.38
N GLY A 55 3.75 -30.04 4.49
CA GLY A 55 2.95 -28.84 4.63
C GLY A 55 3.31 -28.05 5.91
N LEU A 56 3.46 -28.77 7.03
CA LEU A 56 3.86 -28.17 8.30
C LEU A 56 5.28 -27.61 8.23
N TYR A 57 6.19 -28.32 7.59
CA TYR A 57 7.56 -27.83 7.34
C TYR A 57 7.56 -26.52 6.53
N PHE A 58 6.81 -26.44 5.43
CA PHE A 58 6.68 -25.19 4.67
C PHE A 58 6.00 -24.07 5.47
N TYR A 59 5.01 -24.41 6.27
CA TYR A 59 4.34 -23.44 7.13
C TYR A 59 5.29 -22.88 8.20
N LEU A 60 5.98 -23.75 8.95
CA LEU A 60 6.93 -23.36 10.01
C LEU A 60 8.16 -22.64 9.46
N SER A 61 8.66 -23.05 8.29
CA SER A 61 9.78 -22.40 7.60
C SER A 61 9.37 -21.13 6.84
N LYS A 62 8.13 -20.65 6.98
CA LYS A 62 7.62 -19.47 6.26
C LYS A 62 7.90 -19.52 4.74
N GLY A 63 7.74 -20.70 4.15
CA GLY A 63 7.88 -20.91 2.72
C GLY A 63 9.32 -20.99 2.20
N LEU A 64 10.29 -21.34 3.02
CA LEU A 64 11.72 -21.43 2.67
C LEU A 64 12.28 -20.09 2.17
N PRO A 65 12.41 -19.09 3.05
CA PRO A 65 12.92 -17.76 2.66
C PRO A 65 14.34 -17.82 2.08
N THR A 66 15.16 -18.81 2.45
CA THR A 66 16.51 -19.00 1.92
C THR A 66 16.62 -19.23 0.41
N ARG A 67 15.48 -19.45 -0.28
CA ARG A 67 15.44 -19.54 -1.75
C ARG A 67 15.43 -18.18 -2.45
N PHE A 68 15.28 -17.10 -1.70
CA PHE A 68 15.32 -15.73 -2.19
C PHE A 68 16.64 -15.07 -1.79
N ASP A 69 16.98 -14.01 -2.50
CA ASP A 69 18.12 -13.18 -2.14
C ASP A 69 17.93 -12.59 -0.74
N SER A 70 18.99 -12.64 0.07
CA SER A 70 18.96 -12.20 1.46
C SER A 70 18.78 -10.68 1.59
N GLU A 71 19.31 -9.91 0.64
CA GLU A 71 19.21 -8.46 0.63
C GLU A 71 17.76 -8.03 0.35
N LEU A 72 17.13 -8.60 -0.68
CA LEU A 72 15.72 -8.37 -1.00
C LEU A 72 14.80 -8.77 0.16
N LEU A 73 15.06 -9.91 0.83
CA LEU A 73 14.26 -10.32 1.98
C LEU A 73 14.44 -9.40 3.18
N THR A 74 15.65 -8.88 3.39
CA THR A 74 15.93 -7.93 4.46
C THR A 74 15.20 -6.62 4.21
N GLU A 75 15.26 -6.09 3.00
CA GLU A 75 14.54 -4.89 2.58
C GLU A 75 13.03 -5.05 2.80
N LEU A 76 12.44 -6.14 2.32
CA LEU A 76 11.02 -6.46 2.52
C LEU A 76 10.65 -6.65 4.00
N ALA A 77 11.52 -7.23 4.82
CA ALA A 77 11.27 -7.45 6.24
C ALA A 77 11.33 -6.16 7.06
N ILE A 78 12.25 -5.25 6.72
CA ILE A 78 12.37 -3.95 7.38
C ILE A 78 11.13 -3.10 7.09
N GLU A 79 10.71 -3.04 5.83
CA GLU A 79 9.57 -2.24 5.40
C GLU A 79 8.23 -2.77 5.93
N ASN A 80 8.12 -4.09 6.15
CA ASN A 80 6.91 -4.72 6.71
C ASN A 80 6.80 -4.69 8.24
N LYS A 81 7.76 -4.11 8.94
CA LYS A 81 7.53 -3.77 10.34
C LYS A 81 6.37 -2.79 10.37
N ASP A 82 5.37 -3.17 11.10
CA ASP A 82 4.06 -2.56 11.27
C ASP A 82 4.18 -1.07 11.69
N LYS A 83 4.69 -0.22 10.78
CA LYS A 83 4.89 1.22 10.99
C LYS A 83 3.58 1.91 11.36
N ASN A 84 2.47 1.35 10.92
CA ASN A 84 1.15 1.96 11.09
C ASN A 84 0.57 1.72 12.50
N LYS A 85 0.80 0.56 13.11
CA LYS A 85 0.20 0.24 14.41
C LYS A 85 0.79 0.96 15.61
N THR A 86 1.99 1.48 15.50
CA THR A 86 2.71 2.13 16.61
C THR A 86 2.98 3.61 16.37
N ASN A 87 2.55 4.18 15.26
CA ASN A 87 2.77 5.59 14.95
C ASN A 87 1.75 6.44 15.72
N PRO A 88 2.18 7.32 16.65
CA PRO A 88 1.27 8.14 17.46
C PRO A 88 0.49 9.16 16.63
N CYS A 89 0.91 9.40 15.39
CA CYS A 89 0.29 10.37 14.48
C CYS A 89 -0.74 9.73 13.55
N PHE A 90 -1.02 8.42 13.75
CA PHE A 90 -1.96 7.64 12.98
C PHE A 90 -3.10 7.13 13.87
N LEU A 91 -4.26 7.70 13.71
CA LEU A 91 -5.49 7.24 14.35
C LEU A 91 -5.91 5.92 13.69
N GLY A 92 -6.02 4.87 14.49
CA GLY A 92 -6.53 3.57 14.04
C GLY A 92 -8.02 3.64 13.65
N GLN A 93 -8.51 2.57 13.06
CA GLN A 93 -9.95 2.46 12.80
C GLN A 93 -10.71 2.41 14.12
N GLY A 94 -11.64 3.32 14.32
CA GLY A 94 -12.39 3.48 15.57
C GLY A 94 -11.84 4.54 16.53
N ASP A 95 -10.63 5.04 16.29
CA ASP A 95 -10.06 6.11 17.11
C ASP A 95 -10.63 7.47 16.73
N TYR A 96 -10.79 8.31 17.74
CA TYR A 96 -11.23 9.69 17.58
C TYR A 96 -10.08 10.68 17.81
N TYR A 97 -10.24 11.90 17.31
CA TYR A 97 -9.28 13.00 17.39
C TYR A 97 -8.65 13.19 18.79
N HIS A 98 -9.41 13.02 19.87
CA HIS A 98 -8.91 13.20 21.23
C HIS A 98 -7.79 12.22 21.64
N SER A 99 -7.59 11.14 20.87
CA SER A 99 -6.47 10.21 21.04
C SER A 99 -5.18 10.69 20.38
N TRP A 100 -5.27 11.70 19.51
CA TRP A 100 -4.13 12.28 18.82
C TRP A 100 -3.49 13.39 19.65
N VAL A 101 -2.16 13.37 19.78
CA VAL A 101 -1.38 14.36 20.51
C VAL A 101 -0.46 15.06 19.53
N GLY A 102 -0.84 16.27 19.11
CA GLY A 102 -0.16 17.00 18.04
C GLY A 102 1.31 17.28 18.30
N GLU A 103 1.69 17.57 19.54
CA GLU A 103 3.08 17.80 19.91
C GLU A 103 3.99 16.61 19.61
N ASN A 104 3.47 15.40 19.73
CA ASN A 104 4.20 14.17 19.38
C ASN A 104 4.32 13.96 17.86
N CYS A 105 3.53 14.71 17.07
CA CYS A 105 3.41 14.57 15.62
C CYS A 105 3.99 15.75 14.86
N LEU A 106 4.57 16.71 15.58
CA LEU A 106 5.18 17.91 15.02
C LEU A 106 6.70 17.74 14.97
N SER A 107 7.24 17.60 13.77
CA SER A 107 8.68 17.67 13.51
C SER A 107 9.09 19.12 13.27
N LYS A 108 9.96 19.64 14.12
CA LYS A 108 10.48 21.02 14.05
C LYS A 108 11.91 21.02 13.52
N ILE A 109 12.23 22.06 12.75
CA ILE A 109 13.59 22.39 12.36
C ILE A 109 13.91 23.83 12.79
N ASP A 110 15.19 24.11 12.95
CA ASP A 110 15.64 25.47 13.32
C ASP A 110 15.33 26.45 12.17
N ASN A 111 14.78 27.60 12.54
CA ASN A 111 14.44 28.70 11.64
C ASN A 111 13.40 28.35 10.55
N ALA A 112 12.57 27.34 10.74
CA ALA A 112 11.44 27.07 9.83
C ALA A 112 10.58 28.33 9.66
N GLN A 113 10.24 28.64 8.42
CA GLN A 113 9.45 29.83 8.09
C GLN A 113 7.95 29.53 8.00
N LYS A 114 7.59 28.27 7.80
CA LYS A 114 6.20 27.82 7.59
C LYS A 114 5.94 26.49 8.30
N ASN A 115 4.67 26.25 8.58
CA ASN A 115 4.17 24.99 9.10
C ASN A 115 3.36 24.25 8.03
N LEU A 116 3.75 23.02 7.72
CA LEU A 116 3.04 22.13 6.80
C LEU A 116 2.27 21.08 7.60
N LEU A 117 0.99 20.92 7.30
CA LEU A 117 0.18 19.81 7.77
C LEU A 117 0.09 18.72 6.68
N LEU A 118 0.62 17.53 6.95
CA LEU A 118 0.32 16.33 6.20
C LEU A 118 -0.97 15.72 6.73
N TRP A 119 -2.03 15.75 5.93
CA TRP A 119 -3.35 15.26 6.32
C TRP A 119 -3.87 14.17 5.37
N GLY A 120 -4.38 13.07 5.94
CA GLY A 120 -5.02 12.02 5.17
C GLY A 120 -5.19 10.68 5.88
N ASP A 121 -5.09 9.62 5.12
CA ASP A 121 -5.16 8.24 5.60
C ASP A 121 -3.78 7.55 5.63
N SER A 122 -3.73 6.23 5.49
CA SER A 122 -2.47 5.49 5.41
C SER A 122 -1.60 5.91 4.21
N HIS A 123 -2.21 6.49 3.16
CA HIS A 123 -1.47 7.04 2.01
C HIS A 123 -0.84 8.42 2.31
N ALA A 124 -1.31 9.13 3.33
CA ALA A 124 -0.54 10.24 3.89
C ALA A 124 0.62 9.72 4.75
N LEU A 125 0.33 8.73 5.60
CA LEU A 125 1.33 8.21 6.53
C LEU A 125 2.57 7.65 5.82
N HIS A 126 2.43 6.97 4.69
CA HIS A 126 3.57 6.42 3.95
C HIS A 126 4.45 7.49 3.26
N LEU A 127 4.00 8.75 3.22
CA LEU A 127 4.80 9.88 2.72
C LEU A 127 5.68 10.51 3.80
N VAL A 128 5.51 10.16 5.07
CA VAL A 128 6.22 10.77 6.20
C VAL A 128 7.73 10.64 6.05
N ASP A 129 8.24 9.44 5.76
CA ASP A 129 9.69 9.21 5.61
C ASP A 129 10.30 10.12 4.53
N GLY A 130 9.60 10.25 3.40
CA GLY A 130 10.02 11.13 2.31
C GLY A 130 9.98 12.60 2.68
N LEU A 131 8.91 13.05 3.34
CA LEU A 131 8.79 14.44 3.77
C LEU A 131 9.85 14.79 4.82
N MET A 132 10.12 13.91 5.77
CA MET A 132 11.19 14.11 6.75
C MET A 132 12.56 14.18 6.07
N HIS A 133 12.79 13.39 5.01
CA HIS A 133 14.03 13.44 4.25
C HIS A 133 14.27 14.79 3.55
N ILE A 134 13.22 15.46 3.10
CA ILE A 134 13.31 16.75 2.39
C ILE A 134 13.01 17.96 3.28
N GLN A 135 12.68 17.75 4.55
CA GLN A 135 12.17 18.77 5.47
C GLN A 135 13.04 20.03 5.56
N GLU A 136 14.35 19.85 5.73
CA GLU A 136 15.29 20.97 5.81
C GLU A 136 15.33 21.78 4.50
N ARG A 137 15.24 21.11 3.37
CA ARG A 137 15.21 21.75 2.03
C ARG A 137 13.90 22.49 1.79
N LEU A 138 12.79 22.01 2.34
CA LEU A 138 11.50 22.71 2.33
C LEU A 138 11.49 23.92 3.28
N ASN A 139 12.35 23.91 4.28
CA ASN A 139 12.39 24.93 5.34
C ASN A 139 11.04 25.07 6.07
N MET A 140 10.39 23.95 6.38
CA MET A 140 9.08 23.88 7.03
C MET A 140 9.10 22.94 8.24
N ASN A 141 8.37 23.32 9.30
CA ASN A 141 7.95 22.33 10.28
C ASN A 141 6.87 21.42 9.67
N ILE A 142 6.86 20.16 10.05
CA ILE A 142 5.90 19.18 9.50
C ILE A 142 5.07 18.62 10.63
N LEU A 143 3.76 18.83 10.59
CA LEU A 143 2.77 18.22 11.47
C LEU A 143 2.07 17.09 10.71
N VAL A 144 1.96 15.91 11.32
CA VAL A 144 1.31 14.75 10.72
C VAL A 144 -0.02 14.47 11.43
N TYR A 145 -1.09 14.42 10.67
CA TYR A 145 -2.42 14.00 11.11
C TYR A 145 -3.04 13.04 10.11
N ALA A 146 -3.07 11.77 10.46
CA ALA A 146 -3.60 10.73 9.59
C ALA A 146 -4.56 9.79 10.34
N SER A 147 -5.58 9.28 9.64
CA SER A 147 -6.58 8.39 10.20
C SER A 147 -6.88 7.23 9.25
N ALA A 148 -6.90 6.00 9.78
CA ALA A 148 -7.01 4.77 9.01
C ALA A 148 -8.25 4.72 8.11
N GLY A 149 -8.04 4.58 6.80
CA GLY A 149 -9.11 4.49 5.81
C GLY A 149 -10.03 5.70 5.78
N CYS A 150 -9.51 6.89 6.12
CA CYS A 150 -10.24 8.14 6.17
C CYS A 150 -9.61 9.14 5.20
N SER A 151 -10.04 9.14 3.96
CA SER A 151 -9.55 10.09 2.96
C SER A 151 -9.83 11.52 3.39
N PRO A 152 -8.90 12.47 3.11
CA PRO A 152 -8.97 13.83 3.62
C PRO A 152 -10.03 14.69 2.89
N MET A 153 -11.26 14.56 3.32
CA MET A 153 -12.41 15.34 2.82
C MET A 153 -13.35 15.68 3.97
N PHE A 154 -13.87 16.92 3.99
CA PHE A 154 -14.83 17.34 5.03
C PHE A 154 -16.19 16.67 4.89
N ASP A 155 -16.62 16.48 3.66
CA ASP A 155 -17.92 15.85 3.36
C ASP A 155 -17.72 14.40 2.92
N ILE A 156 -17.33 13.56 3.89
CA ILE A 156 -17.18 12.11 3.69
C ILE A 156 -17.95 11.37 4.78
N SER A 157 -18.76 10.41 4.35
CA SER A 157 -19.44 9.49 5.26
C SER A 157 -19.12 8.06 4.85
N ILE A 158 -18.48 7.32 5.76
CA ILE A 158 -18.10 5.93 5.55
C ILE A 158 -18.85 5.10 6.60
N PRO A 159 -19.82 4.24 6.21
CA PRO A 159 -20.68 3.51 7.16
C PRO A 159 -19.88 2.69 8.20
N ASP A 160 -18.79 2.04 7.78
CA ASP A 160 -17.94 1.23 8.65
C ASP A 160 -16.83 2.04 9.35
N ASN A 161 -16.78 3.37 9.14
CA ASN A 161 -15.80 4.27 9.74
C ASN A 161 -16.46 5.62 10.07
N PRO A 162 -17.48 5.66 10.94
CA PRO A 162 -18.28 6.85 11.19
C PRO A 162 -17.48 8.00 11.82
N GLN A 163 -16.41 7.70 12.57
CA GLN A 163 -15.51 8.69 13.16
C GLN A 163 -14.68 9.45 12.11
N CYS A 164 -14.62 8.99 10.88
CA CYS A 164 -13.84 9.62 9.81
C CYS A 164 -14.28 11.08 9.57
N GLN A 165 -15.58 11.32 9.49
CA GLN A 165 -16.11 12.67 9.26
C GLN A 165 -15.76 13.60 10.42
N GLU A 166 -15.91 13.15 11.67
CA GLU A 166 -15.56 13.92 12.86
C GLU A 166 -14.05 14.23 12.91
N ASN A 167 -13.22 13.22 12.68
CA ASN A 167 -11.78 13.38 12.63
C ASN A 167 -11.35 14.39 11.56
N ASN A 168 -11.95 14.33 10.36
CA ASN A 168 -11.65 15.28 9.30
C ASN A 168 -12.07 16.72 9.64
N PHE A 169 -13.18 16.93 10.35
CA PHE A 169 -13.59 18.27 10.79
C PHE A 169 -12.61 18.93 11.74
N GLN A 170 -11.83 18.16 12.52
CA GLN A 170 -10.83 18.68 13.45
C GLN A 170 -9.66 19.39 12.74
N VAL A 171 -9.46 19.15 11.45
CA VAL A 171 -8.39 19.79 10.67
C VAL A 171 -8.52 21.32 10.67
N LYS A 172 -9.73 21.85 10.69
CA LYS A 172 -9.96 23.31 10.79
C LYS A 172 -9.37 23.88 12.10
N ARG A 173 -9.54 23.13 13.20
CA ARG A 173 -8.96 23.49 14.50
C ARG A 173 -7.45 23.34 14.50
N ILE A 174 -6.93 22.26 13.89
CA ILE A 174 -5.48 22.00 13.79
C ILE A 174 -4.79 23.15 13.04
N ILE A 175 -5.40 23.64 11.96
CA ILE A 175 -4.86 24.77 11.18
C ILE A 175 -4.68 26.00 12.06
N ASP A 176 -5.69 26.36 12.83
CA ASP A 176 -5.66 27.53 13.73
C ASP A 176 -4.69 27.31 14.89
N GLU A 177 -4.77 26.17 15.58
CA GLU A 177 -4.01 25.84 16.78
C GLU A 177 -2.49 25.78 16.52
N TYR A 178 -2.08 25.22 15.36
CA TYR A 178 -0.67 25.04 15.00
C TYR A 178 -0.15 26.07 13.99
N GLY A 179 -0.98 27.05 13.60
CA GLY A 179 -0.60 28.08 12.64
C GLY A 179 -0.13 27.47 11.31
N ILE A 180 -0.97 26.61 10.70
CA ILE A 180 -0.62 25.89 9.48
C ILE A 180 -0.71 26.82 8.27
N ASP A 181 0.40 26.98 7.56
CA ASP A 181 0.49 27.76 6.32
C ASP A 181 0.15 26.92 5.09
N THR A 182 0.53 25.64 5.12
CA THR A 182 0.40 24.73 3.97
C THR A 182 -0.25 23.42 4.40
N VAL A 183 -1.25 22.96 3.65
CA VAL A 183 -1.88 21.64 3.83
C VAL A 183 -1.53 20.74 2.65
N LEU A 184 -0.89 19.61 2.92
CA LEU A 184 -0.63 18.54 1.98
C LEU A 184 -1.63 17.41 2.21
N MET A 185 -2.60 17.28 1.31
CA MET A 185 -3.63 16.25 1.37
C MET A 185 -3.18 15.00 0.60
N ALA A 186 -3.17 13.85 1.24
CA ALA A 186 -2.88 12.58 0.58
C ALA A 186 -3.81 11.47 1.09
N GLY A 187 -4.34 10.66 0.18
CA GLY A 187 -5.28 9.61 0.53
C GLY A 187 -5.35 8.51 -0.50
N ASN A 188 -5.93 7.39 -0.11
CA ASN A 188 -6.34 6.36 -1.03
C ASN A 188 -7.65 6.80 -1.71
N TRP A 189 -7.52 7.70 -2.68
CA TRP A 189 -8.67 8.30 -3.36
C TRP A 189 -9.52 7.26 -4.10
N ALA A 190 -8.89 6.23 -4.66
CA ALA A 190 -9.56 5.13 -5.36
C ALA A 190 -10.44 4.28 -4.42
N TRP A 191 -10.25 4.42 -3.11
CA TRP A 191 -10.99 3.66 -2.09
C TRP A 191 -11.69 4.56 -1.07
N ALA A 192 -11.83 5.86 -1.38
CA ALA A 192 -12.33 6.87 -0.44
C ALA A 192 -13.71 6.54 0.16
N TYR A 193 -14.60 5.92 -0.62
CA TYR A 193 -15.94 5.52 -0.19
C TYR A 193 -16.12 4.01 -0.09
N LYS A 194 -15.06 3.22 -0.21
CA LYS A 194 -15.11 1.74 -0.32
C LYS A 194 -15.99 1.24 -1.48
N VAL A 195 -16.10 2.03 -2.53
CA VAL A 195 -16.77 1.68 -3.79
C VAL A 195 -15.74 1.36 -4.88
N LYS A 196 -16.19 0.84 -6.01
CA LYS A 196 -15.30 0.58 -7.15
C LYS A 196 -14.74 1.89 -7.72
N ASP A 197 -13.51 1.86 -8.19
CA ASP A 197 -12.77 3.00 -8.75
C ASP A 197 -13.56 3.76 -9.85
N ASP A 198 -14.33 3.06 -10.68
CA ASP A 198 -15.11 3.64 -11.77
C ASP A 198 -16.34 4.43 -11.29
N ASP A 199 -16.86 4.14 -10.09
CA ASP A 199 -18.06 4.74 -9.52
C ASP A 199 -17.75 5.84 -8.49
N ILE A 200 -16.49 6.21 -8.32
CA ILE A 200 -16.07 7.16 -7.28
C ILE A 200 -16.36 8.60 -7.71
N ASP A 201 -16.90 9.40 -6.78
CA ASP A 201 -17.02 10.85 -6.92
C ASP A 201 -16.04 11.58 -6.00
N LEU A 202 -15.04 12.23 -6.57
CA LEU A 202 -14.04 13.02 -5.87
C LEU A 202 -14.34 14.53 -5.88
N SER A 203 -15.54 14.95 -6.29
CA SER A 203 -15.94 16.37 -6.23
C SER A 203 -15.83 16.98 -4.82
N PRO A 204 -16.03 16.24 -3.69
CA PRO A 204 -15.81 16.77 -2.35
C PRO A 204 -14.37 17.16 -2.05
N VAL A 205 -13.38 16.59 -2.75
CA VAL A 205 -11.97 17.02 -2.63
C VAL A 205 -11.83 18.49 -3.02
N LYS A 206 -12.41 18.89 -4.16
CA LYS A 206 -12.40 20.29 -4.62
C LYS A 206 -13.07 21.23 -3.63
N ALA A 207 -14.19 20.84 -3.05
CA ALA A 207 -14.88 21.62 -2.02
C ALA A 207 -14.04 21.75 -0.74
N THR A 208 -13.33 20.68 -0.36
CA THR A 208 -12.42 20.67 0.78
C THR A 208 -11.23 21.61 0.54
N VAL A 209 -10.59 21.54 -0.62
CA VAL A 209 -9.50 22.46 -1.02
C VAL A 209 -9.96 23.90 -0.90
N LYS A 210 -11.08 24.26 -1.50
CA LYS A 210 -11.64 25.62 -1.42
C LYS A 210 -11.92 26.06 0.03
N THR A 211 -12.38 25.15 0.88
CA THR A 211 -12.64 25.48 2.31
C THR A 211 -11.32 25.78 3.04
N LEU A 212 -10.27 25.01 2.80
CA LEU A 212 -8.94 25.22 3.41
C LEU A 212 -8.29 26.52 2.90
N GLU A 213 -8.40 26.81 1.60
CA GLU A 213 -7.92 28.07 1.02
C GLU A 213 -8.64 29.28 1.63
N ASN A 214 -9.94 29.18 1.91
CA ASN A 214 -10.69 30.22 2.60
C ASN A 214 -10.27 30.42 4.07
N LEU A 215 -9.63 29.42 4.67
CA LEU A 215 -9.02 29.52 5.99
C LEU A 215 -7.60 30.11 5.93
N GLY A 216 -7.09 30.44 4.73
CA GLY A 216 -5.79 31.05 4.51
C GLY A 216 -4.67 30.07 4.26
N ALA A 217 -4.92 28.76 4.26
CA ALA A 217 -3.90 27.76 3.99
C ALA A 217 -3.65 27.62 2.48
N GLU A 218 -2.38 27.42 2.11
CA GLU A 218 -2.01 26.93 0.80
C GLU A 218 -2.27 25.42 0.73
N VAL A 219 -2.93 24.93 -0.33
CA VAL A 219 -3.38 23.53 -0.38
C VAL A 219 -2.80 22.81 -1.57
N HIS A 220 -2.17 21.67 -1.29
CA HIS A 220 -1.69 20.73 -2.29
C HIS A 220 -2.31 19.35 -2.08
N VAL A 221 -2.70 18.71 -3.17
CA VAL A 221 -3.28 17.37 -3.18
C VAL A 221 -2.31 16.43 -3.88
N VAL A 222 -1.84 15.41 -3.20
CA VAL A 222 -1.07 14.34 -3.83
C VAL A 222 -2.04 13.48 -4.63
N ASN A 223 -1.78 13.33 -5.93
CA ASN A 223 -2.60 12.49 -6.80
C ASN A 223 -2.62 11.04 -6.32
N GLN A 224 -3.63 10.28 -6.72
CA GLN A 224 -3.72 8.86 -6.42
C GLN A 224 -2.42 8.14 -6.80
N LEU A 225 -1.87 7.38 -5.90
CA LEU A 225 -0.78 6.45 -6.22
C LEU A 225 -1.35 5.16 -6.83
N PRO A 226 -0.60 4.47 -7.70
CA PRO A 226 -1.07 3.25 -8.32
C PRO A 226 -1.29 2.16 -7.27
N LEU A 227 -2.39 1.41 -7.41
CA LEU A 227 -2.69 0.25 -6.59
C LEU A 227 -2.47 -1.03 -7.41
N TYR A 228 -1.77 -1.98 -6.84
CA TYR A 228 -1.36 -3.21 -7.53
C TYR A 228 -2.15 -4.42 -7.03
N SER A 229 -2.26 -5.46 -7.85
CA SER A 229 -2.81 -6.76 -7.44
C SER A 229 -1.85 -7.60 -6.58
N ILE A 230 -0.98 -6.93 -5.84
CA ILE A 230 0.06 -7.54 -5.02
C ILE A 230 -0.30 -7.29 -3.56
N SER A 231 -0.82 -8.30 -2.88
CA SER A 231 -1.25 -8.17 -1.47
C SER A 231 -0.24 -8.68 -0.45
N ASN A 232 0.87 -9.29 -0.91
CA ASN A 232 1.82 -9.98 -0.04
C ASN A 232 3.26 -9.68 -0.47
N PRO A 233 4.12 -9.18 0.44
CA PRO A 233 5.54 -8.93 0.20
C PRO A 233 6.31 -10.14 -0.33
N GLN A 234 5.97 -11.35 0.15
CA GLN A 234 6.58 -12.58 -0.35
C GLN A 234 6.24 -12.84 -1.82
N PHE A 235 5.03 -12.48 -2.23
CA PHE A 235 4.63 -12.56 -3.64
C PHE A 235 5.40 -11.55 -4.50
N LEU A 236 5.61 -10.35 -3.99
CA LEU A 236 6.44 -9.34 -4.63
C LEU A 236 7.88 -9.84 -4.79
N ALA A 237 8.49 -10.39 -3.72
CA ALA A 237 9.82 -11.00 -3.75
C ALA A 237 9.93 -12.11 -4.80
N MET A 238 8.94 -13.01 -4.87
CA MET A 238 8.90 -14.06 -5.91
C MET A 238 8.84 -13.48 -7.32
N ARG A 239 8.09 -12.43 -7.53
CA ARG A 239 7.97 -11.77 -8.84
C ARG A 239 9.27 -11.11 -9.25
N LEU A 240 9.92 -10.40 -8.34
CA LEU A 240 11.21 -9.75 -8.57
C LEU A 240 12.30 -10.79 -8.83
N ALA A 241 12.40 -11.84 -8.01
CA ALA A 241 13.36 -12.92 -8.20
C ALA A 241 13.19 -13.61 -9.57
N LYS A 242 11.92 -13.85 -10.01
CA LYS A 242 11.62 -14.45 -11.30
C LYS A 242 11.94 -13.52 -12.48
N ALA A 243 11.85 -12.21 -12.28
CA ALA A 243 12.13 -11.21 -13.29
C ALA A 243 13.61 -10.83 -13.42
N ASN A 244 14.48 -11.51 -12.67
CA ASN A 244 15.89 -11.14 -12.55
C ASN A 244 16.05 -9.70 -12.04
N TYR A 245 15.75 -9.49 -10.76
CA TYR A 245 15.67 -8.17 -10.10
C TYR A 245 16.96 -7.35 -10.11
N SER A 246 18.05 -7.88 -10.65
CA SER A 246 19.28 -7.13 -10.97
C SER A 246 19.03 -6.03 -12.03
N GLU A 247 17.91 -6.08 -12.74
CA GLU A 247 17.45 -4.96 -13.56
C GLU A 247 17.21 -3.71 -12.70
N PRO A 248 17.60 -2.51 -13.17
CA PRO A 248 17.51 -1.28 -12.38
C PRO A 248 16.08 -0.83 -12.11
N SER A 249 15.10 -1.36 -12.84
CA SER A 249 13.69 -1.04 -12.63
C SER A 249 12.79 -2.20 -13.05
N PHE A 250 11.66 -2.32 -12.37
CA PHE A 250 10.62 -3.29 -12.69
C PHE A 250 9.24 -2.64 -12.60
N MET A 251 8.40 -2.88 -13.61
CA MET A 251 7.12 -2.20 -13.77
C MET A 251 5.97 -3.19 -13.85
N PHE A 252 4.82 -2.80 -13.29
CA PHE A 252 3.58 -3.56 -13.30
C PHE A 252 2.39 -2.72 -13.76
N ALA A 253 1.41 -3.36 -14.39
CA ALA A 253 0.14 -2.71 -14.62
C ALA A 253 -0.57 -2.45 -13.28
N PRO A 254 -1.08 -1.24 -13.03
CA PRO A 254 -1.89 -0.96 -11.86
C PRO A 254 -3.22 -1.72 -11.97
N TYR A 255 -3.74 -2.13 -10.82
CA TYR A 255 -5.04 -2.80 -10.74
C TYR A 255 -6.17 -1.80 -10.51
N TYR A 256 -5.90 -0.78 -9.68
CA TYR A 256 -6.79 0.34 -9.37
C TYR A 256 -6.03 1.67 -9.33
N GLY A 257 -6.79 2.75 -9.25
CA GLY A 257 -6.26 4.09 -9.01
C GLY A 257 -6.19 4.96 -10.27
N THR A 258 -6.30 4.37 -11.46
CA THR A 258 -6.22 5.13 -12.72
C THR A 258 -7.39 6.10 -12.88
N ALA A 259 -8.62 5.65 -12.58
CA ALA A 259 -9.82 6.49 -12.68
C ALA A 259 -9.79 7.64 -11.67
N ALA A 260 -9.44 7.35 -10.41
CA ALA A 260 -9.29 8.37 -9.38
C ALA A 260 -8.20 9.41 -9.74
N ALA A 261 -7.03 8.95 -10.23
CA ALA A 261 -5.96 9.84 -10.65
C ALA A 261 -6.40 10.77 -11.79
N GLN A 262 -7.11 10.25 -12.79
CA GLN A 262 -7.63 11.05 -13.88
C GLN A 262 -8.73 12.02 -13.43
N GLN A 263 -9.56 11.61 -12.46
CA GLN A 263 -10.60 12.47 -11.92
C GLN A 263 -10.01 13.66 -11.16
N LEU A 264 -9.01 13.44 -10.30
CA LEU A 264 -8.30 14.51 -9.60
C LEU A 264 -7.65 15.51 -10.58
N LYS A 265 -7.03 15.03 -11.65
CA LYS A 265 -6.50 15.90 -12.70
C LYS A 265 -7.56 16.77 -13.38
N ARG A 266 -8.78 16.28 -13.52
CA ARG A 266 -9.88 17.09 -14.08
C ARG A 266 -10.47 18.07 -13.09
N LEU A 267 -10.46 17.76 -11.80
CA LEU A 267 -11.10 18.55 -10.74
C LEU A 267 -10.23 19.67 -10.22
N LEU A 268 -8.92 19.45 -10.17
CA LEU A 268 -7.95 20.34 -9.54
C LEU A 268 -7.10 21.04 -10.61
N LYS A 269 -6.60 22.21 -10.26
CA LYS A 269 -5.62 22.93 -11.08
C LYS A 269 -4.22 22.31 -10.90
N ASP A 270 -3.37 22.46 -11.91
CA ASP A 270 -2.00 21.93 -11.90
C ASP A 270 -1.18 22.44 -10.70
N GLU A 271 -1.41 23.68 -10.27
CA GLU A 271 -0.74 24.29 -9.11
C GLU A 271 -1.12 23.67 -7.76
N SER A 272 -2.30 23.08 -7.67
CA SER A 272 -2.79 22.42 -6.43
C SER A 272 -2.61 20.90 -6.47
N LEU A 273 -2.26 20.31 -7.63
CA LEU A 273 -2.14 18.87 -7.76
C LEU A 273 -0.68 18.45 -7.95
N ILE A 274 -0.17 17.63 -7.04
CA ILE A 274 1.13 16.96 -7.19
C ILE A 274 0.91 15.62 -7.87
N ASP A 275 1.34 15.49 -9.12
CA ASP A 275 1.05 14.32 -9.95
C ASP A 275 1.97 13.12 -9.66
N ALA A 276 1.88 12.61 -8.45
CA ALA A 276 2.61 11.42 -8.01
C ALA A 276 2.27 10.16 -8.83
N TYR A 277 1.06 10.10 -9.43
CA TYR A 277 0.68 8.99 -10.30
C TYR A 277 1.59 8.90 -11.54
N SER A 278 1.74 9.99 -12.26
CA SER A 278 2.57 10.03 -13.48
C SER A 278 4.05 9.77 -13.18
N LEU A 279 4.51 10.13 -11.99
CA LEU A 279 5.86 9.79 -11.54
C LEU A 279 6.08 8.28 -11.47
N MET A 280 5.14 7.58 -10.86
CA MET A 280 5.25 6.14 -10.68
C MET A 280 4.87 5.37 -11.95
N CYS A 281 4.04 5.96 -12.81
CA CYS A 281 3.50 5.36 -14.03
C CYS A 281 3.92 6.15 -15.26
N PRO A 282 5.20 6.17 -15.64
CA PRO A 282 5.71 6.99 -16.76
C PRO A 282 5.21 6.52 -18.12
N SER A 283 4.71 5.32 -18.25
CA SER A 283 4.03 4.78 -19.43
C SER A 283 2.60 4.40 -19.10
N ASN A 284 1.68 4.63 -20.02
CA ASN A 284 0.22 4.63 -19.85
C ASN A 284 -0.41 3.40 -19.14
N ASN A 285 0.32 2.32 -18.92
CA ASN A 285 -0.23 1.12 -18.27
C ASN A 285 0.78 0.38 -17.39
N LEU A 286 1.95 0.98 -17.12
CA LEU A 286 2.97 0.32 -16.32
C LEU A 286 3.51 1.28 -15.26
N CYS A 287 3.49 0.84 -14.03
CA CYS A 287 3.93 1.60 -12.87
C CYS A 287 5.08 0.91 -12.16
N SER A 288 6.02 1.69 -11.65
CA SER A 288 7.21 1.18 -11.00
C SER A 288 6.89 0.55 -9.65
N ILE A 289 7.32 -0.69 -9.45
CA ILE A 289 7.32 -1.35 -8.13
C ILE A 289 8.75 -1.51 -7.61
N TYR A 290 9.73 -1.43 -8.50
CA TYR A 290 11.15 -1.45 -8.21
C TYR A 290 11.84 -0.46 -9.13
N LYS A 291 12.66 0.43 -8.57
CA LYS A 291 13.34 1.49 -9.32
C LYS A 291 14.63 1.88 -8.59
N ASN A 292 15.69 2.09 -9.35
CA ASN A 292 17.00 2.47 -8.82
C ASN A 292 17.49 1.50 -7.73
N HIS A 293 17.33 0.19 -7.96
CA HIS A 293 17.69 -0.88 -7.03
C HIS A 293 16.99 -0.84 -5.66
N SER A 294 15.82 -0.20 -5.59
CA SER A 294 15.03 -0.11 -4.37
C SER A 294 13.55 -0.42 -4.63
N LEU A 295 12.89 -1.01 -3.65
CA LEU A 295 11.45 -1.20 -3.67
C LEU A 295 10.75 0.15 -3.59
N MET A 296 9.76 0.36 -4.46
CA MET A 296 8.90 1.55 -4.42
C MET A 296 7.69 1.34 -3.51
N VAL A 297 7.24 0.10 -3.37
CA VAL A 297 6.04 -0.26 -2.60
C VAL A 297 6.30 -1.49 -1.74
N VAL A 298 5.65 -1.57 -0.59
CA VAL A 298 5.75 -2.69 0.36
C VAL A 298 4.60 -3.67 0.26
N ASP A 299 3.48 -3.22 -0.30
CA ASP A 299 2.27 -4.01 -0.51
C ASP A 299 1.52 -3.55 -1.77
N ASN A 300 0.21 -3.71 -1.80
CA ASN A 300 -0.62 -3.35 -2.94
C ASN A 300 -0.76 -1.84 -3.19
N GLY A 301 -0.37 -0.96 -2.27
CA GLY A 301 -0.60 0.49 -2.42
C GLY A 301 0.24 1.39 -1.51
N HIS A 302 0.95 0.82 -0.54
CA HIS A 302 1.78 1.63 0.35
C HIS A 302 3.22 1.70 -0.14
N LEU A 303 3.77 2.90 -0.12
CA LEU A 303 5.17 3.14 -0.46
C LEU A 303 6.10 2.54 0.59
N SER A 304 7.25 2.06 0.13
CA SER A 304 8.42 1.82 0.97
C SER A 304 9.04 3.15 1.42
N THR A 305 10.00 3.11 2.35
CA THR A 305 10.81 4.30 2.68
C THR A 305 11.51 4.86 1.44
N ALA A 306 12.11 4.01 0.61
CA ALA A 306 12.77 4.43 -0.63
C ALA A 306 11.76 5.03 -1.64
N GLY A 307 10.59 4.41 -1.77
CA GLY A 307 9.50 4.93 -2.61
C GLY A 307 8.98 6.28 -2.10
N SER A 308 8.79 6.42 -0.80
CA SER A 308 8.40 7.67 -0.14
C SER A 308 9.39 8.80 -0.44
N ILE A 309 10.69 8.55 -0.30
CA ILE A 309 11.75 9.52 -0.60
C ILE A 309 11.72 9.92 -2.07
N GLN A 310 11.64 8.96 -3.00
CA GLN A 310 11.61 9.26 -4.44
C GLN A 310 10.38 10.07 -4.85
N VAL A 311 9.23 9.83 -4.23
CA VAL A 311 8.01 10.62 -4.45
C VAL A 311 8.15 12.01 -3.85
N ALA A 312 8.68 12.12 -2.64
CA ALA A 312 8.82 13.39 -1.95
C ALA A 312 9.82 14.36 -2.60
N GLU A 313 10.85 13.85 -3.28
CA GLU A 313 11.79 14.71 -4.03
C GLU A 313 11.07 15.60 -5.06
N GLN A 314 9.96 15.15 -5.61
CA GLN A 314 9.16 15.97 -6.54
C GLN A 314 8.33 17.03 -5.83
N PHE A 315 8.06 16.85 -4.52
CA PHE A 315 7.35 17.87 -3.77
C PHE A 315 8.18 19.14 -3.59
N LEU A 316 9.51 19.03 -3.60
CA LEU A 316 10.41 20.20 -3.48
C LEU A 316 10.10 21.24 -4.55
N ASP A 317 10.11 20.83 -5.81
CA ASP A 317 9.85 21.77 -6.92
C ASP A 317 8.44 22.36 -6.83
N HIS A 318 7.47 21.54 -6.45
CA HIS A 318 6.07 21.96 -6.40
C HIS A 318 5.80 22.91 -5.21
N LEU A 319 6.25 22.55 -4.00
CA LEU A 319 6.04 23.33 -2.80
C LEU A 319 6.93 24.59 -2.70
N SER A 320 8.14 24.54 -3.28
CA SER A 320 9.05 25.69 -3.28
C SER A 320 8.63 26.76 -4.29
N ASN A 321 8.19 26.37 -5.50
CA ASN A 321 7.77 27.30 -6.53
C ASN A 321 6.44 28.01 -6.24
N SER A 322 5.59 27.43 -5.40
CA SER A 322 4.35 28.05 -4.96
C SER A 322 4.62 29.26 -4.04
N ALA A 323 5.69 29.20 -3.25
CA ALA A 323 6.12 30.32 -2.39
C ALA A 323 6.61 31.53 -3.18
N GLN A 324 7.30 31.32 -4.29
CA GLN A 324 7.80 32.42 -5.15
C GLN A 324 6.70 33.11 -5.97
N ARG A 325 5.72 32.36 -6.46
CA ARG A 325 4.61 32.89 -7.28
C ARG A 325 3.63 33.82 -6.55
N ARG A 326 3.62 33.83 -5.22
CA ARG A 326 2.79 34.74 -4.41
C ARG A 326 3.46 36.08 -4.12
N LEU A 327 4.73 36.25 -4.46
CA LEU A 327 5.50 37.48 -4.29
C LEU A 327 5.57 38.32 -5.57
N GLU A 328 5.08 37.77 -6.70
CA GLU A 328 4.86 38.47 -7.98
C GLU A 328 3.39 38.86 -8.16
#